data_42b09e863d3c8b86d241f4a4715abe8f
#
_entry.id   42b09e863d3c8b86d241f4a4715abe8f
#
_cell.length_a   1.000
_cell.length_b   1.000
_cell.length_c   1.000
_cell.angle_alpha   90.00
_cell.angle_beta   90.00
_cell.angle_gamma   90.00
#
_symmetry.space_group_name_H-M   'P 1'
#
loop_
_entity.id
_entity.type
_entity.pdbx_description
1 polymer ?
#
loop_
_entity_poly.entity_id
_entity_poly.type
_entity_poly.pdbx_seq_one_letter_code
_entity_poly.pdbx_strand_id
1 'polypeptide(L)'
;VYKMLGTVTHGNLYVLAAAAQESLTASNIPELLKGSKIGCLQLNNFVGYALRIVLDRYDIEYEVRQNKEEANDTDKAYIYEVAANEITPTASYDYMIAAEPAVSTKVANTQNKLQVKGDLQELYGENGYPQAVLVAKADFIEENGQFIADFMQAVAENAGWLLADTTEAAEVVQAVADHLPDGATPSFTAENLTKEVIENCAVRFDGAASCKERVNTFLAELSDLLGKTFSAADAFYYTAE
;
A
#
# COMPACT_ATOMS: atom_id res chain seq x y z
N VAL A 1 3.13 -15.70 -22.31
CA VAL A 1 4.08 -14.90 -21.54
C VAL A 1 3.45 -13.52 -21.34
N TYR A 2 3.69 -12.88 -20.17
CA TYR A 2 3.26 -11.52 -19.88
C TYR A 2 4.46 -10.57 -19.88
N LYS A 3 4.22 -9.31 -20.24
CA LYS A 3 5.16 -8.21 -20.01
C LYS A 3 4.52 -7.19 -19.08
N MET A 4 5.32 -6.59 -18.22
CA MET A 4 4.92 -5.51 -17.34
C MET A 4 4.97 -4.17 -18.09
N LEU A 5 3.86 -3.43 -18.07
CA LEU A 5 3.73 -2.12 -18.69
C LEU A 5 4.17 -1.00 -17.74
N GLY A 6 3.96 -1.16 -16.45
CA GLY A 6 4.32 -0.19 -15.42
C GLY A 6 3.67 -0.47 -14.07
N THR A 7 3.99 0.38 -13.09
CA THR A 7 3.34 0.42 -11.78
C THR A 7 2.24 1.48 -11.77
N VAL A 8 1.15 1.24 -11.04
CA VAL A 8 -0.01 2.16 -10.94
C VAL A 8 -0.30 2.62 -9.52
N THR A 9 0.18 1.90 -8.50
CA THR A 9 0.12 2.33 -7.10
C THR A 9 1.45 2.05 -6.41
N HIS A 10 1.80 2.93 -5.45
CA HIS A 10 3.13 2.98 -4.85
C HIS A 10 3.08 2.87 -3.32
N GLY A 11 2.07 2.15 -2.84
CA GLY A 11 1.76 1.99 -1.45
C GLY A 11 0.64 2.94 -1.00
N ASN A 12 -0.16 2.46 -0.05
CA ASN A 12 -1.22 3.24 0.58
C ASN A 12 -1.46 2.73 2.01
N LEU A 13 -0.42 2.19 2.63
CA LEU A 13 -0.50 1.58 3.96
C LEU A 13 -0.05 2.55 5.03
N TYR A 14 -0.88 2.71 6.04
CA TYR A 14 -0.65 3.62 7.14
C TYR A 14 -0.71 2.90 8.47
N VAL A 15 0.05 3.42 9.43
CA VAL A 15 0.02 2.98 10.81
C VAL A 15 -1.00 3.80 11.56
N LEU A 16 -2.00 3.14 12.11
CA LEU A 16 -3.02 3.71 12.98
C LEU A 16 -2.72 3.36 14.44
N ALA A 17 -2.96 4.31 15.34
CA ALA A 17 -2.91 4.05 16.77
C ALA A 17 -3.83 5.01 17.53
N ALA A 18 -4.01 4.77 18.83
CA ALA A 18 -4.69 5.69 19.72
C ALA A 18 -3.98 7.05 19.73
N ALA A 19 -4.74 8.14 19.95
CA ALA A 19 -4.21 9.51 19.90
C ALA A 19 -3.01 9.73 20.83
N ALA A 20 -2.94 9.02 21.95
CA ALA A 20 -1.84 9.12 22.93
C ALA A 20 -0.54 8.43 22.48
N GLN A 21 -0.61 7.52 21.46
CA GLN A 21 0.59 6.87 20.95
C GLN A 21 1.47 7.86 20.17
N GLU A 22 2.76 7.62 20.25
CA GLU A 22 3.76 8.40 19.54
C GLU A 22 3.77 8.05 18.05
N SER A 23 4.06 9.04 17.20
CA SER A 23 4.15 8.81 15.75
C SER A 23 5.47 8.14 15.39
N LEU A 24 5.40 7.16 14.48
CA LEU A 24 6.56 6.45 13.96
C LEU A 24 7.25 7.28 12.88
N THR A 25 8.56 7.38 12.99
CA THR A 25 9.46 8.02 12.02
C THR A 25 10.68 7.11 11.81
N ALA A 26 11.44 7.35 10.76
CA ALA A 26 12.67 6.61 10.50
C ALA A 26 13.66 6.65 11.70
N SER A 27 13.64 7.71 12.49
CA SER A 27 14.57 7.87 13.63
C SER A 27 14.14 7.17 14.92
N ASN A 28 12.84 6.91 15.10
CA ASN A 28 12.34 6.36 16.37
C ASN A 28 11.66 4.99 16.26
N ILE A 29 11.35 4.54 15.05
CA ILE A 29 10.65 3.27 14.82
C ILE A 29 11.35 2.06 15.49
N PRO A 30 12.71 1.93 15.50
CA PRO A 30 13.34 0.78 16.14
C PRO A 30 13.10 0.73 17.64
N GLU A 31 13.01 1.87 18.30
CA GLU A 31 12.78 1.94 19.76
C GLU A 31 11.29 1.81 20.11
N LEU A 32 10.41 2.47 19.36
CA LEU A 32 8.98 2.49 19.67
C LEU A 32 8.29 1.15 19.41
N LEU A 33 8.83 0.32 18.51
CA LEU A 33 8.23 -0.97 18.22
C LEU A 33 8.74 -2.12 19.11
N LYS A 34 9.76 -1.90 19.93
CA LYS A 34 10.21 -2.89 20.94
C LYS A 34 9.10 -3.19 21.94
N GLY A 35 8.77 -4.46 22.11
CA GLY A 35 7.69 -4.93 22.98
C GLY A 35 6.28 -4.62 22.48
N SER A 36 6.12 -3.88 21.37
CA SER A 36 4.82 -3.44 20.89
C SER A 36 4.02 -4.56 20.24
N LYS A 37 2.69 -4.43 20.30
CA LYS A 37 1.72 -5.27 19.59
C LYS A 37 1.22 -4.54 18.35
N ILE A 38 1.40 -5.16 17.19
CA ILE A 38 1.01 -4.61 15.90
C ILE A 38 -0.11 -5.46 15.30
N GLY A 39 -1.30 -4.89 15.13
CA GLY A 39 -2.40 -5.50 14.39
C GLY A 39 -2.22 -5.28 12.89
N CYS A 40 -2.22 -6.33 12.09
CA CYS A 40 -2.04 -6.24 10.64
C CYS A 40 -3.16 -6.95 9.89
N LEU A 41 -3.84 -6.23 8.99
CA LEU A 41 -4.78 -6.83 8.07
C LEU A 41 -4.02 -7.71 7.06
N GLN A 42 -4.61 -8.88 6.72
CA GLN A 42 -4.06 -9.73 5.65
C GLN A 42 -2.56 -10.02 5.81
N LEU A 43 -2.16 -10.48 6.99
CA LEU A 43 -0.76 -10.69 7.36
C LEU A 43 0.05 -11.56 6.37
N ASN A 44 -0.61 -12.53 5.74
CA ASN A 44 -0.01 -13.42 4.74
C ASN A 44 -0.25 -12.98 3.29
N ASN A 45 -0.53 -11.68 3.09
CA ASN A 45 -0.70 -11.05 1.80
C ASN A 45 0.16 -9.78 1.74
N PHE A 46 -0.01 -8.97 0.70
CA PHE A 46 0.79 -7.78 0.41
C PHE A 46 0.94 -6.84 1.62
N VAL A 47 -0.13 -6.58 2.37
CA VAL A 47 -0.10 -5.69 3.57
C VAL A 47 0.91 -6.18 4.60
N GLY A 48 0.85 -7.46 4.98
CA GLY A 48 1.78 -8.04 5.94
C GLY A 48 3.20 -8.21 5.39
N TYR A 49 3.36 -8.39 4.08
CA TYR A 49 4.69 -8.43 3.46
C TYR A 49 5.35 -7.06 3.48
N ALA A 50 4.62 -6.01 3.08
CA ALA A 50 5.13 -4.64 3.10
C ALA A 50 5.53 -4.18 4.52
N LEU A 51 4.69 -4.48 5.54
CA LEU A 51 5.05 -4.21 6.94
C LEU A 51 6.36 -4.90 7.31
N ARG A 52 6.48 -6.21 7.08
CA ARG A 52 7.66 -6.98 7.48
C ARG A 52 8.93 -6.53 6.74
N ILE A 53 8.84 -6.19 5.46
CA ILE A 53 9.96 -5.61 4.70
C ILE A 53 10.39 -4.27 5.33
N VAL A 54 9.45 -3.42 5.75
CA VAL A 54 9.78 -2.18 6.46
C VAL A 54 10.48 -2.49 7.79
N LEU A 55 10.00 -3.46 8.58
CA LEU A 55 10.67 -3.85 9.82
C LEU A 55 12.10 -4.36 9.58
N ASP A 56 12.28 -5.19 8.56
CA ASP A 56 13.60 -5.72 8.18
C ASP A 56 14.57 -4.59 7.76
N ARG A 57 14.09 -3.56 7.06
CA ARG A 57 14.92 -2.38 6.67
C ARG A 57 15.46 -1.58 7.88
N TYR A 58 14.78 -1.65 9.01
CA TYR A 58 15.18 -0.98 10.26
C TYR A 58 15.80 -1.94 11.26
N ASP A 59 16.16 -3.16 10.86
CA ASP A 59 16.72 -4.20 11.73
C ASP A 59 15.86 -4.48 12.97
N ILE A 60 14.52 -4.38 12.83
CA ILE A 60 13.59 -4.61 13.93
C ILE A 60 13.25 -6.09 13.97
N GLU A 61 13.65 -6.76 15.05
CA GLU A 61 13.21 -8.13 15.30
C GLU A 61 11.71 -8.19 15.56
N TYR A 62 11.04 -9.15 14.94
CA TYR A 62 9.61 -9.35 15.12
C TYR A 62 9.23 -10.83 15.19
N GLU A 63 8.08 -11.10 15.76
CA GLU A 63 7.47 -12.41 15.83
C GLU A 63 6.00 -12.34 15.42
N VAL A 64 5.58 -13.21 14.50
CA VAL A 64 4.17 -13.38 14.14
C VAL A 64 3.52 -14.31 15.14
N ARG A 65 2.47 -13.85 15.81
CA ARG A 65 1.77 -14.60 16.84
C ARG A 65 0.29 -14.84 16.50
N GLN A 66 -0.19 -16.00 16.89
CA GLN A 66 -1.61 -16.37 16.81
C GLN A 66 -2.36 -16.04 18.12
N ASN A 67 -1.69 -16.19 19.25
CA ASN A 67 -2.29 -15.97 20.58
C ASN A 67 -1.96 -14.54 21.07
N LYS A 68 -3.00 -13.73 21.23
CA LYS A 68 -2.92 -12.32 21.67
C LYS A 68 -2.61 -12.17 23.18
N GLU A 69 -2.79 -13.22 23.96
CA GLU A 69 -2.65 -13.21 25.42
C GLU A 69 -1.23 -13.58 25.90
N GLU A 70 -0.37 -14.02 24.97
CA GLU A 70 1.01 -14.32 25.33
C GLU A 70 1.76 -13.08 25.79
N ALA A 71 2.62 -13.26 26.80
CA ALA A 71 3.49 -12.20 27.26
C ALA A 71 4.51 -11.80 26.18
N ASN A 72 4.73 -10.52 26.02
CA ASN A 72 5.71 -9.99 25.08
C ASN A 72 7.09 -9.84 25.75
N ASP A 73 8.12 -10.21 25.00
CA ASP A 73 9.48 -9.78 25.27
C ASP A 73 9.59 -8.28 24.95
N THR A 74 10.48 -7.56 25.61
CA THR A 74 10.67 -6.13 25.38
C THR A 74 11.56 -5.82 24.18
N ASP A 75 12.19 -6.84 23.58
CA ASP A 75 13.19 -6.65 22.54
C ASP A 75 12.65 -6.82 21.11
N LYS A 76 11.43 -7.37 20.96
CA LYS A 76 10.81 -7.65 19.66
C LYS A 76 9.50 -6.93 19.46
N ALA A 77 9.13 -6.69 18.20
CA ALA A 77 7.76 -6.37 17.82
C ALA A 77 6.91 -7.65 17.67
N TYR A 78 5.63 -7.60 17.98
CA TYR A 78 4.72 -8.73 17.87
C TYR A 78 3.58 -8.43 16.91
N ILE A 79 3.48 -9.22 15.83
CA ILE A 79 2.51 -9.00 14.76
C ILE A 79 1.38 -10.01 14.88
N TYR A 80 0.15 -9.51 14.84
CA TYR A 80 -1.08 -10.30 14.91
C TYR A 80 -1.95 -10.04 13.69
N GLU A 81 -2.54 -11.09 13.13
CA GLU A 81 -3.57 -10.91 12.12
C GLU A 81 -4.85 -10.38 12.76
N VAL A 82 -5.43 -9.34 12.16
CA VAL A 82 -6.65 -8.70 12.65
C VAL A 82 -7.67 -8.56 11.54
N ALA A 83 -8.94 -8.60 11.90
CA ALA A 83 -10.02 -8.24 11.00
C ALA A 83 -10.24 -6.71 10.98
N ALA A 84 -10.84 -6.19 9.91
CA ALA A 84 -11.05 -4.76 9.75
C ALA A 84 -11.88 -4.12 10.88
N ASN A 85 -12.80 -4.86 11.50
CA ASN A 85 -13.60 -4.40 12.63
C ASN A 85 -12.84 -4.38 13.98
N GLU A 86 -11.66 -5.01 14.05
CA GLU A 86 -10.78 -4.98 15.22
C GLU A 86 -9.88 -3.73 15.24
N ILE A 87 -9.77 -2.99 14.14
CA ILE A 87 -9.02 -1.72 14.07
C ILE A 87 -9.89 -0.63 14.70
N THR A 88 -9.72 -0.42 15.99
CA THR A 88 -10.50 0.51 16.82
C THR A 88 -9.60 1.22 17.85
N PRO A 89 -10.02 2.38 18.38
CA PRO A 89 -9.25 3.09 19.39
C PRO A 89 -9.08 2.34 20.72
N THR A 90 -9.90 1.30 20.94
CA THR A 90 -9.89 0.46 22.15
C THR A 90 -9.29 -0.91 21.89
N ALA A 91 -8.70 -1.14 20.73
CA ALA A 91 -8.00 -2.36 20.42
C ALA A 91 -6.81 -2.57 21.37
N SER A 92 -6.49 -3.83 21.62
CA SER A 92 -5.35 -4.22 22.48
C SER A 92 -4.01 -4.20 21.73
N TYR A 93 -3.92 -3.40 20.66
CA TYR A 93 -2.71 -3.22 19.86
C TYR A 93 -2.17 -1.81 20.07
N ASP A 94 -0.87 -1.68 20.11
CA ASP A 94 -0.19 -0.39 20.19
C ASP A 94 -0.27 0.34 18.84
N TYR A 95 -0.11 -0.42 17.77
CA TYR A 95 -0.20 0.07 16.38
C TYR A 95 -1.03 -0.90 15.54
N MET A 96 -1.65 -0.38 14.48
CA MET A 96 -2.46 -1.17 13.54
C MET A 96 -2.20 -0.72 12.11
N ILE A 97 -2.11 -1.67 11.17
CA ILE A 97 -1.84 -1.37 9.76
C ILE A 97 -3.14 -1.49 8.96
N ALA A 98 -3.44 -0.44 8.20
CA ALA A 98 -4.56 -0.37 7.29
C ALA A 98 -4.21 0.44 6.03
N ALA A 99 -5.05 0.32 5.00
CA ALA A 99 -4.88 0.99 3.72
C ALA A 99 -5.85 2.17 3.54
N GLU A 100 -5.42 3.21 2.84
CA GLU A 100 -6.33 4.21 2.29
C GLU A 100 -7.22 3.59 1.17
N PRO A 101 -8.46 4.09 0.99
CA PRO A 101 -9.13 5.20 1.69
C PRO A 101 -9.82 4.79 3.02
N ALA A 102 -9.70 3.55 3.47
CA ALA A 102 -10.34 3.09 4.70
C ALA A 102 -9.73 3.70 5.98
N VAL A 103 -8.47 4.09 5.95
CA VAL A 103 -7.77 4.75 7.07
C VAL A 103 -8.48 6.05 7.45
N SER A 104 -8.65 6.97 6.50
CA SER A 104 -9.30 8.27 6.72
C SER A 104 -10.74 8.12 7.19
N THR A 105 -11.48 7.16 6.62
CA THR A 105 -12.83 6.83 7.08
C THR A 105 -12.85 6.37 8.54
N LYS A 106 -11.87 5.53 8.95
CA LYS A 106 -11.77 5.06 10.35
C LYS A 106 -11.41 6.20 11.30
N VAL A 107 -10.47 7.05 10.93
CA VAL A 107 -10.09 8.22 11.74
C VAL A 107 -11.31 9.12 11.96
N ALA A 108 -12.04 9.49 10.91
CA ALA A 108 -13.23 10.32 10.98
C ALA A 108 -14.32 9.67 11.86
N ASN A 109 -14.65 8.41 11.65
CA ASN A 109 -15.68 7.68 12.39
C ASN A 109 -15.39 7.52 13.88
N THR A 110 -14.12 7.58 14.28
CA THR A 110 -13.71 7.50 15.69
C THR A 110 -13.56 8.88 16.35
N GLN A 111 -13.93 9.96 15.66
CA GLN A 111 -13.77 11.35 16.14
C GLN A 111 -12.31 11.63 16.54
N ASN A 112 -11.37 11.19 15.72
CA ASN A 112 -9.93 11.31 15.91
C ASN A 112 -9.36 10.64 17.18
N LYS A 113 -10.08 9.71 17.80
CA LYS A 113 -9.52 8.86 18.86
C LYS A 113 -8.51 7.85 18.31
N LEU A 114 -8.70 7.45 17.07
CA LEU A 114 -7.72 6.76 16.25
C LEU A 114 -7.06 7.78 15.33
N GLN A 115 -5.76 7.75 15.18
CA GLN A 115 -4.99 8.69 14.37
C GLN A 115 -3.98 7.96 13.50
N VAL A 116 -3.61 8.56 12.37
CA VAL A 116 -2.44 8.13 11.61
C VAL A 116 -1.20 8.47 12.42
N LYS A 117 -0.36 7.47 12.65
CA LYS A 117 0.86 7.54 13.44
C LYS A 117 2.11 7.11 12.68
N GLY A 118 1.97 6.82 11.40
CA GLY A 118 3.07 6.53 10.50
C GLY A 118 2.60 6.24 9.10
N ASP A 119 3.48 6.48 8.16
CA ASP A 119 3.33 6.21 6.74
C ASP A 119 4.34 5.11 6.35
N LEU A 120 3.84 3.92 5.94
CA LEU A 120 4.71 2.82 5.55
C LEU A 120 5.49 3.13 4.27
N GLN A 121 4.96 3.96 3.38
CA GLN A 121 5.62 4.37 2.15
C GLN A 121 6.82 5.25 2.44
N GLU A 122 6.64 6.20 3.38
CA GLU A 122 7.73 7.07 3.85
C GLU A 122 8.81 6.26 4.58
N LEU A 123 8.39 5.34 5.45
CA LEU A 123 9.30 4.44 6.17
C LEU A 123 10.04 3.47 5.23
N TYR A 124 9.41 3.01 4.17
CA TYR A 124 10.08 2.22 3.14
C TYR A 124 11.11 3.05 2.37
N GLY A 125 10.81 4.33 2.11
CA GLY A 125 11.65 5.24 1.33
C GLY A 125 11.40 5.15 -0.18
N GLU A 126 12.23 5.85 -0.97
CA GLU A 126 12.27 5.80 -2.44
C GLU A 126 10.93 6.07 -3.15
N ASN A 127 10.11 6.94 -2.59
CA ASN A 127 8.75 7.24 -3.07
C ASN A 127 7.78 6.03 -3.02
N GLY A 128 7.92 5.19 -1.98
CA GLY A 128 7.08 4.04 -1.74
C GLY A 128 7.53 2.77 -2.49
N TYR A 129 6.75 1.73 -2.37
CA TYR A 129 7.01 0.40 -2.92
C TYR A 129 6.02 0.07 -4.06
N PRO A 130 6.40 -0.77 -5.06
CA PRO A 130 5.50 -1.17 -6.12
C PRO A 130 4.39 -2.07 -5.56
N GLN A 131 3.15 -1.57 -5.53
CA GLN A 131 2.02 -2.31 -4.96
C GLN A 131 1.15 -2.96 -6.04
N ALA A 132 0.75 -2.21 -7.06
CA ALA A 132 0.01 -2.74 -8.18
C ALA A 132 0.71 -2.44 -9.51
N VAL A 133 0.68 -3.42 -10.40
CA VAL A 133 1.33 -3.35 -11.71
C VAL A 133 0.34 -3.65 -12.82
N LEU A 134 0.54 -3.02 -13.98
CA LEU A 134 -0.12 -3.36 -15.23
C LEU A 134 0.73 -4.38 -15.98
N VAL A 135 0.08 -5.46 -16.43
CA VAL A 135 0.71 -6.47 -17.28
C VAL A 135 -0.17 -6.76 -18.49
N ALA A 136 0.44 -7.03 -19.64
CA ALA A 136 -0.25 -7.46 -20.84
C ALA A 136 0.42 -8.72 -21.42
N LYS A 137 -0.32 -9.53 -22.17
CA LYS A 137 0.24 -10.67 -22.90
C LYS A 137 1.19 -10.18 -24.00
N ALA A 138 2.33 -10.82 -24.13
CA ALA A 138 3.34 -10.43 -25.11
C ALA A 138 2.82 -10.45 -26.56
N ASP A 139 2.10 -11.50 -26.94
CA ASP A 139 1.44 -11.63 -28.23
C ASP A 139 0.42 -10.51 -28.49
N PHE A 140 -0.37 -10.15 -27.48
CA PHE A 140 -1.31 -9.02 -27.58
C PHE A 140 -0.58 -7.68 -27.80
N ILE A 141 0.55 -7.47 -27.13
CA ILE A 141 1.38 -6.27 -27.32
C ILE A 141 1.92 -6.21 -28.76
N GLU A 142 2.44 -7.33 -29.30
CA GLU A 142 2.98 -7.41 -30.65
C GLU A 142 1.92 -7.10 -31.72
N GLU A 143 0.69 -7.59 -31.51
CA GLU A 143 -0.43 -7.39 -32.45
C GLU A 143 -1.09 -6.01 -32.30
N ASN A 144 -0.97 -5.36 -31.13
CA ASN A 144 -1.73 -4.16 -30.77
C ASN A 144 -0.85 -3.04 -30.20
N GLY A 145 0.36 -2.83 -30.72
CA GLY A 145 1.35 -1.88 -30.16
C GLY A 145 0.81 -0.47 -29.99
N GLN A 146 0.08 0.06 -30.98
CA GLN A 146 -0.51 1.40 -30.89
C GLN A 146 -1.57 1.48 -29.78
N PHE A 147 -2.43 0.48 -29.65
CA PHE A 147 -3.41 0.42 -28.56
C PHE A 147 -2.74 0.40 -27.17
N ILE A 148 -1.65 -0.36 -27.02
CA ILE A 148 -0.89 -0.40 -25.77
C ILE A 148 -0.28 0.98 -25.44
N ALA A 149 0.28 1.66 -26.43
CA ALA A 149 0.83 3.01 -26.24
C ALA A 149 -0.26 4.01 -25.82
N ASP A 150 -1.38 4.04 -26.51
CA ASP A 150 -2.52 4.91 -26.22
C ASP A 150 -3.12 4.60 -24.84
N PHE A 151 -3.22 3.32 -24.48
CA PHE A 151 -3.71 2.89 -23.18
C PHE A 151 -2.79 3.33 -22.04
N MET A 152 -1.48 3.13 -22.18
CA MET A 152 -0.51 3.59 -21.17
C MET A 152 -0.54 5.11 -21.00
N GLN A 153 -0.67 5.86 -22.10
CA GLN A 153 -0.84 7.30 -22.05
C GLN A 153 -2.12 7.68 -21.31
N ALA A 154 -3.25 7.05 -21.61
CA ALA A 154 -4.52 7.31 -20.94
C ALA A 154 -4.44 7.00 -19.43
N VAL A 155 -3.75 5.93 -19.02
CA VAL A 155 -3.52 5.61 -17.59
C VAL A 155 -2.69 6.72 -16.91
N ALA A 156 -1.64 7.21 -17.57
CA ALA A 156 -0.83 8.31 -17.03
C ALA A 156 -1.62 9.62 -16.92
N GLU A 157 -2.41 9.95 -17.94
CA GLU A 157 -3.30 11.13 -17.95
C GLU A 157 -4.37 11.05 -16.87
N ASN A 158 -4.98 9.88 -16.68
CA ASN A 158 -5.95 9.66 -15.59
C ASN A 158 -5.32 9.80 -14.20
N ALA A 159 -4.10 9.30 -13.99
CA ALA A 159 -3.39 9.51 -12.74
C ALA A 159 -3.09 11.01 -12.50
N GLY A 160 -2.73 11.74 -13.54
CA GLY A 160 -2.54 13.19 -13.49
C GLY A 160 -3.85 13.94 -13.21
N TRP A 161 -4.95 13.54 -13.85
CA TRP A 161 -6.28 14.10 -13.57
C TRP A 161 -6.69 13.87 -12.11
N LEU A 162 -6.52 12.64 -11.59
CA LEU A 162 -6.88 12.30 -10.22
C LEU A 162 -6.18 13.20 -9.18
N LEU A 163 -4.94 13.62 -9.46
CA LEU A 163 -4.13 14.45 -8.56
C LEU A 163 -4.23 15.94 -8.85
N ALA A 164 -4.97 16.36 -9.89
CA ALA A 164 -5.10 17.77 -10.25
C ALA A 164 -5.91 18.57 -9.21
N ASP A 165 -5.54 19.83 -9.00
CA ASP A 165 -6.23 20.73 -8.07
C ASP A 165 -7.68 21.03 -8.46
N THR A 166 -8.02 20.80 -9.72
CA THR A 166 -9.35 21.03 -10.28
C THR A 166 -10.26 19.80 -10.21
N THR A 167 -9.75 18.66 -9.80
CA THR A 167 -10.53 17.43 -9.72
C THR A 167 -11.32 17.37 -8.42
N GLU A 168 -12.62 17.29 -8.54
CA GLU A 168 -13.53 17.22 -7.39
C GLU A 168 -13.77 15.76 -6.96
N ALA A 169 -13.82 15.50 -5.65
CA ALA A 169 -14.06 14.16 -5.12
C ALA A 169 -15.35 13.51 -5.67
N ALA A 170 -16.40 14.30 -5.91
CA ALA A 170 -17.64 13.82 -6.49
C ALA A 170 -17.46 13.28 -7.92
N GLU A 171 -16.59 13.89 -8.72
CA GLU A 171 -16.27 13.42 -10.09
C GLU A 171 -15.54 12.09 -10.04
N VAL A 172 -14.60 11.92 -9.10
CA VAL A 172 -13.87 10.65 -8.90
C VAL A 172 -14.83 9.54 -8.49
N VAL A 173 -15.72 9.81 -7.52
CA VAL A 173 -16.73 8.84 -7.07
C VAL A 173 -17.66 8.46 -8.23
N GLN A 174 -18.12 9.44 -9.02
CA GLN A 174 -18.99 9.18 -10.17
C GLN A 174 -18.25 8.36 -11.25
N ALA A 175 -17.02 8.71 -11.58
CA ALA A 175 -16.21 7.96 -12.55
C ALA A 175 -16.03 6.49 -12.14
N VAL A 176 -15.83 6.22 -10.84
CA VAL A 176 -15.77 4.83 -10.35
C VAL A 176 -17.15 4.16 -10.42
N ALA A 177 -18.21 4.85 -10.02
CA ALA A 177 -19.58 4.30 -10.04
C ALA A 177 -20.02 3.91 -11.47
N ASP A 178 -19.67 4.70 -12.47
CA ASP A 178 -20.03 4.48 -13.88
C ASP A 178 -19.35 3.22 -14.47
N HIS A 179 -18.29 2.71 -13.82
CA HIS A 179 -17.53 1.56 -14.29
C HIS A 179 -17.66 0.31 -13.39
N LEU A 180 -18.46 0.41 -12.33
CA LEU A 180 -18.75 -0.75 -11.47
C LEU A 180 -19.83 -1.65 -12.11
N PRO A 181 -19.83 -2.95 -11.79
CA PRO A 181 -20.91 -3.85 -12.17
C PRO A 181 -22.28 -3.38 -11.66
N ASP A 182 -23.35 -3.75 -12.36
CA ASP A 182 -24.71 -3.44 -11.97
C ASP A 182 -25.01 -3.82 -10.51
N GLY A 183 -25.51 -2.85 -9.74
CA GLY A 183 -25.84 -3.03 -8.33
C GLY A 183 -24.67 -2.89 -7.35
N ALA A 184 -23.44 -2.69 -7.85
CA ALA A 184 -22.31 -2.34 -7.01
C ALA A 184 -22.24 -0.82 -6.77
N THR A 185 -21.68 -0.43 -5.62
CA THR A 185 -21.45 0.98 -5.27
C THR A 185 -19.98 1.18 -4.87
N PRO A 186 -19.41 2.37 -5.09
CA PRO A 186 -18.09 2.69 -4.58
C PRO A 186 -17.99 2.47 -3.07
N SER A 187 -16.86 2.00 -2.60
CA SER A 187 -16.57 1.80 -1.17
C SER A 187 -16.27 3.09 -0.41
N PHE A 188 -16.28 4.22 -1.10
CA PHE A 188 -16.01 5.57 -0.58
C PHE A 188 -17.03 6.55 -1.14
N THR A 189 -17.18 7.69 -0.47
CA THR A 189 -18.08 8.79 -0.86
C THR A 189 -17.27 10.06 -1.09
N ALA A 190 -17.87 11.06 -1.74
CA ALA A 190 -17.22 12.36 -1.94
C ALA A 190 -16.86 13.07 -0.61
N GLU A 191 -17.60 12.78 0.47
CA GLU A 191 -17.35 13.34 1.79
C GLU A 191 -16.06 12.80 2.44
N ASN A 192 -15.76 11.51 2.23
CA ASN A 192 -14.58 10.87 2.83
C ASN A 192 -13.41 10.67 1.86
N LEU A 193 -13.57 11.03 0.59
CA LEU A 193 -12.52 11.00 -0.42
C LEU A 193 -11.97 12.44 -0.65
N THR A 194 -11.36 13.01 0.38
CA THR A 194 -10.72 14.33 0.25
C THR A 194 -9.50 14.25 -0.67
N LYS A 195 -9.00 15.41 -1.13
CA LYS A 195 -7.77 15.47 -1.93
C LYS A 195 -6.59 14.81 -1.21
N GLU A 196 -6.41 15.07 0.07
CA GLU A 196 -5.38 14.43 0.89
C GLU A 196 -5.51 12.90 0.87
N VAL A 197 -6.73 12.36 0.97
CA VAL A 197 -6.97 10.91 0.89
C VAL A 197 -6.61 10.36 -0.49
N ILE A 198 -6.91 11.09 -1.57
CA ILE A 198 -6.53 10.72 -2.94
C ILE A 198 -5.00 10.69 -3.08
N GLU A 199 -4.32 11.71 -2.59
CA GLU A 199 -2.85 11.78 -2.58
C GLU A 199 -2.24 10.61 -1.78
N ASN A 200 -2.82 10.30 -0.63
CA ASN A 200 -2.39 9.20 0.24
C ASN A 200 -2.64 7.81 -0.37
N CYS A 201 -3.49 7.67 -1.38
CA CYS A 201 -3.63 6.44 -2.16
C CYS A 201 -2.42 6.17 -3.08
N ALA A 202 -1.52 7.13 -3.24
CA ALA A 202 -0.28 7.05 -4.02
C ALA A 202 -0.48 6.48 -5.44
N VAL A 203 -1.56 6.90 -6.11
CA VAL A 203 -1.88 6.52 -7.50
C VAL A 203 -1.04 7.38 -8.44
N ARG A 204 -0.17 6.76 -9.19
CA ARG A 204 0.57 7.37 -10.31
C ARG A 204 1.02 6.27 -11.26
N PHE A 205 1.27 6.62 -12.51
CA PHE A 205 1.78 5.67 -13.48
C PHE A 205 3.27 5.87 -13.71
N ASP A 206 4.06 4.85 -13.37
CA ASP A 206 5.49 4.78 -13.72
C ASP A 206 5.67 3.65 -14.73
N GLY A 207 6.08 3.97 -15.97
CA GLY A 207 6.31 2.98 -17.02
C GLY A 207 7.40 1.98 -16.65
N ALA A 208 7.33 0.79 -17.24
CA ALA A 208 8.17 -0.36 -16.88
C ALA A 208 9.68 -0.04 -16.85
N ALA A 209 10.18 0.75 -17.82
CA ALA A 209 11.58 1.13 -17.87
C ALA A 209 12.01 2.00 -16.66
N SER A 210 11.15 2.90 -16.20
CA SER A 210 11.45 3.81 -15.10
C SER A 210 11.31 3.17 -13.72
N CYS A 211 10.44 2.16 -13.57
CA CYS A 211 10.20 1.50 -12.29
C CYS A 211 10.94 0.15 -12.12
N LYS A 212 11.65 -0.31 -13.13
CA LYS A 212 12.32 -1.63 -13.15
C LYS A 212 13.22 -1.88 -11.95
N GLU A 213 14.09 -0.93 -11.62
CA GLU A 213 15.02 -1.08 -10.50
C GLU A 213 14.28 -1.23 -9.18
N ARG A 214 13.29 -0.37 -8.92
CA ARG A 214 12.46 -0.41 -7.72
C ARG A 214 11.67 -1.72 -7.60
N VAL A 215 11.13 -2.24 -8.71
CA VAL A 215 10.44 -3.53 -8.73
C VAL A 215 11.41 -4.67 -8.41
N ASN A 216 12.61 -4.66 -8.99
CA ASN A 216 13.60 -5.69 -8.72
C ASN A 216 14.09 -5.66 -7.26
N THR A 217 14.29 -4.47 -6.69
CA THR A 217 14.62 -4.31 -5.26
C THR A 217 13.54 -4.92 -4.37
N PHE A 218 12.27 -4.57 -4.61
CA PHE A 218 11.16 -5.12 -3.84
C PHE A 218 11.04 -6.65 -3.99
N LEU A 219 11.25 -7.20 -5.18
CA LEU A 219 11.25 -8.64 -5.41
C LEU A 219 12.40 -9.35 -4.67
N ALA A 220 13.55 -8.73 -4.56
CA ALA A 220 14.67 -9.26 -3.78
C ALA A 220 14.33 -9.29 -2.27
N GLU A 221 13.82 -8.20 -1.72
CA GLU A 221 13.38 -8.13 -0.32
C GLU A 221 12.25 -9.14 -0.02
N LEU A 222 11.31 -9.29 -0.94
CA LEU A 222 10.25 -10.29 -0.82
C LEU A 222 10.80 -11.72 -0.88
N SER A 223 11.87 -11.94 -1.66
CA SER A 223 12.55 -13.23 -1.74
C SER A 223 13.22 -13.60 -0.42
N ASP A 224 13.90 -12.64 0.19
CA ASP A 224 14.56 -12.80 1.49
C ASP A 224 13.52 -13.07 2.58
N LEU A 225 12.46 -12.27 2.62
CA LEU A 225 11.37 -12.42 3.57
C LEU A 225 10.69 -13.79 3.53
N LEU A 226 10.46 -14.32 2.33
CA LEU A 226 9.68 -15.56 2.14
C LEU A 226 10.56 -16.82 1.96
N GLY A 227 11.88 -16.67 1.92
CA GLY A 227 12.79 -17.77 1.66
C GLY A 227 12.56 -18.42 0.28
N LYS A 228 12.14 -17.63 -0.72
CA LYS A 228 11.84 -18.07 -2.09
C LYS A 228 12.49 -17.10 -3.07
N THR A 229 12.82 -17.58 -4.26
CA THR A 229 13.37 -16.71 -5.30
C THR A 229 12.26 -16.09 -6.12
N PHE A 230 12.13 -14.78 -6.06
CA PHE A 230 11.32 -13.96 -6.96
C PHE A 230 12.27 -13.10 -7.79
N SER A 231 12.14 -13.17 -9.10
CA SER A 231 12.94 -12.36 -10.02
C SER A 231 12.16 -12.09 -11.29
N ALA A 232 12.42 -10.96 -11.92
CA ALA A 232 11.91 -10.61 -13.21
C ALA A 232 13.07 -10.44 -14.20
N ALA A 233 13.05 -11.23 -15.29
CA ALA A 233 14.02 -11.08 -16.36
C ALA A 233 13.81 -9.75 -17.10
N ASP A 234 14.83 -9.22 -17.73
CA ASP A 234 14.76 -7.97 -18.51
C ASP A 234 13.64 -7.98 -19.57
N ALA A 235 13.42 -9.11 -20.21
CA ALA A 235 12.36 -9.30 -21.20
C ALA A 235 10.92 -9.19 -20.61
N PHE A 236 10.77 -9.25 -19.30
CA PHE A 236 9.49 -9.03 -18.63
C PHE A 236 9.05 -7.57 -18.67
N TYR A 237 10.00 -6.64 -18.68
CA TYR A 237 9.71 -5.21 -18.70
C TYR A 237 9.45 -4.76 -20.14
N TYR A 238 8.30 -4.13 -20.36
CA TYR A 238 7.97 -3.55 -21.66
C TYR A 238 8.87 -2.34 -21.96
N THR A 239 9.41 -2.33 -23.16
CA THR A 239 10.10 -1.18 -23.74
C THR A 239 9.39 -0.82 -25.03
N ALA A 240 8.95 0.44 -25.17
CA ALA A 240 8.46 0.94 -26.45
C ALA A 240 9.61 0.91 -27.48
N GLU A 241 9.36 0.37 -28.65
CA GLU A 241 10.27 0.43 -29.80
C GLU A 241 10.28 1.80 -30.41
#